data_0cbe80356d325bcbb722caddd217cfac
#
_entry.id   0cbe80356d325bcbb722caddd217cfac
#
_cell.length_a   1.000
_cell.length_b   1.000
_cell.length_c   1.000
_cell.angle_alpha   90.00
_cell.angle_beta   90.00
_cell.angle_gamma   90.00
#
_symmetry.space_group_name_H-M   'P 1'
#
loop_
_entity.id
_entity.type
_entity.pdbx_description
1 polymer ?
#
loop_
_entity_poly.entity_id
_entity_poly.type
_entity_poly.pdbx_seq_one_letter_code
_entity_poly.pdbx_strand_id
1 'polypeptide(L)'
;MSQAPPLLSSPQMARFVARGFLRFDAVVPDEINAQFMAEAGEVAEPKPGERLMKTYGQTLAANAIPEVSAGTPLSQTYPPGSAIARLLDLPLVRGALQSLLGDDPVFDHHFLHITFPPAYHAASGGESVSQHTHQDSTIDPRQAFDVQVMYYPHKVTRPMGGTRFIPGTHLRKVSEVALGRYQNIRGQQHMVCEAGTLLFLHHGIWHGGGVNLSDRTRYMFKIRMRASGSQVRRWDVEPIEPRAPQRPIFYVKTPSDPESVAAILMTPEPWFEQDTGRLEFVNRVKLWRYLSGDPAFDADYWMTRLGGGA
;
A
#
# COMPACT_ATOMS: atom_id res chain seq x y z
N MET A 1 -23.93 -14.94 -15.29
CA MET A 1 -23.63 -13.49 -15.19
C MET A 1 -22.68 -13.32 -14.02
N SER A 2 -21.45 -12.86 -14.25
CA SER A 2 -20.50 -12.58 -13.16
C SER A 2 -21.05 -11.40 -12.35
N GLN A 3 -21.20 -11.60 -11.06
CA GLN A 3 -21.60 -10.53 -10.15
C GLN A 3 -20.55 -9.43 -10.17
N ALA A 4 -20.96 -8.16 -10.19
CA ALA A 4 -20.02 -7.05 -10.12
C ALA A 4 -19.15 -7.18 -8.85
N PRO A 5 -17.83 -6.85 -8.92
CA PRO A 5 -16.97 -6.94 -7.75
C PRO A 5 -17.43 -5.95 -6.67
N PRO A 6 -17.32 -6.33 -5.38
CA PRO A 6 -17.67 -5.44 -4.29
C PRO A 6 -16.69 -4.27 -4.23
N LEU A 7 -17.17 -3.04 -4.46
CA LEU A 7 -16.36 -1.83 -4.37
C LEU A 7 -16.01 -1.49 -2.90
N LEU A 8 -14.98 -0.69 -2.70
CA LEU A 8 -14.67 -0.14 -1.39
C LEU A 8 -15.78 0.81 -0.94
N SER A 9 -16.07 0.82 0.35
CA SER A 9 -17.00 1.77 0.96
C SER A 9 -16.33 3.16 1.15
N SER A 10 -17.14 4.21 1.32
CA SER A 10 -16.64 5.54 1.65
C SER A 10 -15.71 5.56 2.87
N PRO A 11 -15.99 4.87 4.00
CA PRO A 11 -15.05 4.76 5.10
C PRO A 11 -13.71 4.08 4.74
N GLN A 12 -13.73 3.05 3.90
CA GLN A 12 -12.50 2.41 3.43
C GLN A 12 -11.66 3.36 2.57
N MET A 13 -12.31 4.08 1.65
CA MET A 13 -11.65 5.11 0.85
C MET A 13 -11.10 6.24 1.71
N ALA A 14 -11.85 6.71 2.72
CA ALA A 14 -11.38 7.72 3.67
C ALA A 14 -10.16 7.23 4.47
N ARG A 15 -10.14 5.96 4.89
CA ARG A 15 -8.96 5.35 5.54
C ARG A 15 -7.76 5.33 4.62
N PHE A 16 -7.94 5.00 3.34
CA PHE A 16 -6.86 5.05 2.37
C PHE A 16 -6.34 6.48 2.16
N VAL A 17 -7.25 7.46 2.04
CA VAL A 17 -6.89 8.89 1.96
C VAL A 17 -6.14 9.37 3.20
N ALA A 18 -6.61 8.99 4.40
CA ALA A 18 -6.00 9.44 5.65
C ALA A 18 -4.67 8.75 5.95
N ARG A 19 -4.59 7.45 5.69
CA ARG A 19 -3.47 6.61 6.16
C ARG A 19 -2.55 6.12 5.07
N GLY A 20 -2.99 6.16 3.82
CA GLY A 20 -2.19 5.73 2.66
C GLY A 20 -2.15 4.22 2.45
N PHE A 21 -2.98 3.44 3.15
CA PHE A 21 -3.01 2.00 2.98
C PHE A 21 -4.36 1.36 3.34
N LEU A 22 -4.60 0.18 2.77
CA LEU A 22 -5.61 -0.78 3.21
C LEU A 22 -4.95 -2.15 3.38
N ARG A 23 -5.36 -2.87 4.40
CA ARG A 23 -4.89 -4.22 4.69
C ARG A 23 -6.06 -5.18 4.70
N PHE A 24 -5.88 -6.30 4.02
CA PHE A 24 -6.84 -7.40 3.96
C PHE A 24 -6.15 -8.67 4.41
N ASP A 25 -6.50 -9.14 5.60
CA ASP A 25 -5.85 -10.29 6.21
C ASP A 25 -6.39 -11.61 5.67
N ALA A 26 -5.50 -12.50 5.24
CA ALA A 26 -5.79 -13.88 4.85
C ALA A 26 -6.97 -14.01 3.86
N VAL A 27 -7.03 -13.11 2.87
CA VAL A 27 -8.13 -13.07 1.88
C VAL A 27 -7.83 -13.86 0.61
N VAL A 28 -6.57 -14.22 0.38
CA VAL A 28 -6.17 -15.05 -0.75
C VAL A 28 -6.27 -16.52 -0.33
N PRO A 29 -7.02 -17.35 -1.08
CA PRO A 29 -7.16 -18.77 -0.80
C PRO A 29 -5.84 -19.54 -0.74
N ASP A 30 -5.76 -20.56 0.09
CA ASP A 30 -4.55 -21.35 0.29
C ASP A 30 -4.06 -22.04 -0.99
N GLU A 31 -4.96 -22.43 -1.88
CA GLU A 31 -4.58 -23.01 -3.17
C GLU A 31 -3.87 -22.02 -4.09
N ILE A 32 -4.21 -20.72 -4.02
CA ILE A 32 -3.50 -19.66 -4.76
C ILE A 32 -2.13 -19.40 -4.12
N ASN A 33 -2.08 -19.39 -2.77
CA ASN A 33 -0.81 -19.26 -2.04
C ASN A 33 0.16 -20.39 -2.39
N ALA A 34 -0.33 -21.63 -2.38
CA ALA A 34 0.47 -22.81 -2.74
C ALA A 34 0.91 -22.78 -4.21
N GLN A 35 0.01 -22.41 -5.12
CA GLN A 35 0.34 -22.27 -6.53
C GLN A 35 1.41 -21.20 -6.74
N PHE A 36 1.28 -20.03 -6.10
CA PHE A 36 2.29 -18.97 -6.19
C PHE A 36 3.66 -19.45 -5.71
N MET A 37 3.73 -20.13 -4.58
CA MET A 37 4.99 -20.65 -4.05
C MET A 37 5.60 -21.70 -4.98
N ALA A 38 4.79 -22.54 -5.63
CA ALA A 38 5.24 -23.49 -6.63
C ALA A 38 5.77 -22.79 -7.90
N GLU A 39 5.07 -21.76 -8.38
CA GLU A 39 5.49 -20.96 -9.54
C GLU A 39 6.73 -20.10 -9.24
N ALA A 40 6.81 -19.50 -8.03
CA ALA A 40 7.97 -18.73 -7.60
C ALA A 40 9.22 -19.59 -7.44
N GLY A 41 9.05 -20.85 -7.09
CA GLY A 41 10.11 -21.79 -6.86
C GLY A 41 10.86 -21.55 -5.55
N GLU A 42 11.64 -22.54 -5.12
CA GLU A 42 12.53 -22.38 -3.98
C GLU A 42 13.82 -21.70 -4.40
N VAL A 43 14.30 -20.78 -3.58
CA VAL A 43 15.60 -20.15 -3.80
C VAL A 43 16.68 -21.16 -3.40
N ALA A 44 17.55 -21.50 -4.34
CA ALA A 44 18.71 -22.34 -4.06
C ALA A 44 19.64 -21.65 -3.05
N GLU A 45 20.21 -22.42 -2.13
CA GLU A 45 21.22 -21.89 -1.22
C GLU A 45 22.42 -21.34 -2.00
N PRO A 46 22.90 -20.12 -1.67
CA PRO A 46 24.08 -19.59 -2.31
C PRO A 46 25.30 -20.45 -1.98
N LYS A 47 26.11 -20.74 -2.98
CA LYS A 47 27.38 -21.43 -2.77
C LYS A 47 28.38 -20.49 -2.10
N PRO A 48 29.33 -21.00 -1.32
CA PRO A 48 30.39 -20.19 -0.72
C PRO A 48 31.06 -19.28 -1.77
N GLY A 49 31.14 -17.98 -1.50
CA GLY A 49 31.69 -16.99 -2.42
C GLY A 49 30.76 -16.52 -3.55
N GLU A 50 29.55 -17.06 -3.65
CA GLU A 50 28.55 -16.60 -4.62
C GLU A 50 27.86 -15.31 -4.10
N ARG A 51 27.73 -14.31 -4.99
CA ARG A 51 27.05 -13.08 -4.61
C ARG A 51 25.55 -13.32 -4.54
N LEU A 52 24.94 -12.92 -3.41
CA LEU A 52 23.51 -13.06 -3.16
C LEU A 52 22.64 -12.50 -4.31
N MET A 53 23.03 -11.36 -4.88
CA MET A 53 22.33 -10.77 -6.03
C MET A 53 22.37 -11.63 -7.29
N LYS A 54 23.43 -12.41 -7.50
CA LYS A 54 23.49 -13.35 -8.63
C LYS A 54 22.51 -14.51 -8.41
N THR A 55 22.49 -15.07 -7.22
CA THR A 55 21.53 -16.13 -6.85
C THR A 55 20.09 -15.62 -6.96
N TYR A 56 19.82 -14.42 -6.47
CA TYR A 56 18.51 -13.77 -6.60
C TYR A 56 18.10 -13.59 -8.08
N GLY A 57 18.99 -13.05 -8.90
CA GLY A 57 18.74 -12.87 -10.34
C GLY A 57 18.50 -14.19 -11.08
N GLN A 58 19.23 -15.24 -10.74
CA GLN A 58 19.02 -16.59 -11.29
C GLN A 58 17.66 -17.16 -10.89
N THR A 59 17.26 -16.95 -9.64
CA THR A 59 15.96 -17.38 -9.15
C THR A 59 14.83 -16.66 -9.87
N LEU A 60 14.92 -15.33 -10.03
CA LEU A 60 13.93 -14.56 -10.80
C LEU A 60 13.84 -15.02 -12.26
N ALA A 61 14.97 -15.32 -12.90
CA ALA A 61 14.99 -15.78 -14.28
C ALA A 61 14.44 -17.21 -14.46
N ALA A 62 14.49 -18.02 -13.41
CA ALA A 62 13.95 -19.38 -13.43
C ALA A 62 12.45 -19.44 -13.17
N ASN A 63 11.85 -18.36 -12.66
CA ASN A 63 10.46 -18.32 -12.23
C ASN A 63 9.54 -17.85 -13.35
N ALA A 64 8.30 -18.35 -13.33
CA ALA A 64 7.26 -18.02 -14.30
C ALA A 64 6.66 -16.59 -14.12
N ILE A 65 7.42 -15.66 -13.54
CA ILE A 65 7.05 -14.25 -13.46
C ILE A 65 7.39 -13.60 -14.80
N PRO A 66 6.39 -13.15 -15.56
CA PRO A 66 6.62 -12.66 -16.91
C PRO A 66 7.39 -11.33 -16.90
N GLU A 67 8.22 -11.11 -17.91
CA GLU A 67 8.70 -9.77 -18.22
C GLU A 67 7.57 -8.98 -18.88
N VAL A 68 7.19 -7.86 -18.26
CA VAL A 68 6.09 -7.00 -18.71
C VAL A 68 6.56 -5.57 -18.82
N SER A 69 6.25 -4.93 -19.94
CA SER A 69 6.57 -3.52 -20.15
C SER A 69 5.65 -2.61 -19.31
N ALA A 70 6.22 -1.57 -18.71
CA ALA A 70 5.44 -0.51 -18.10
C ALA A 70 4.47 0.10 -19.13
N GLY A 71 3.24 0.39 -18.68
CA GLY A 71 2.19 0.88 -19.56
C GLY A 71 1.22 -0.19 -20.06
N THR A 72 1.51 -1.48 -19.83
CA THR A 72 0.60 -2.58 -20.18
C THR A 72 -0.66 -2.52 -19.31
N PRO A 73 -1.89 -2.68 -19.88
CA PRO A 73 -3.08 -2.86 -19.08
C PRO A 73 -2.95 -4.04 -18.12
N LEU A 74 -3.41 -3.88 -16.87
CA LEU A 74 -3.23 -4.92 -15.85
C LEU A 74 -3.89 -6.24 -16.25
N SER A 75 -5.01 -6.18 -16.96
CA SER A 75 -5.74 -7.34 -17.50
C SER A 75 -4.92 -8.18 -18.50
N GLN A 76 -3.82 -7.64 -19.04
CA GLN A 76 -2.95 -8.29 -20.03
C GLN A 76 -1.56 -8.64 -19.48
N THR A 77 -1.35 -8.41 -18.18
CA THR A 77 0.00 -8.49 -17.58
C THR A 77 0.42 -9.91 -17.25
N TYR A 78 -0.51 -10.74 -16.78
CA TYR A 78 -0.17 -12.09 -16.30
C TYR A 78 -0.86 -13.19 -17.12
N PRO A 79 -0.19 -14.32 -17.33
CA PRO A 79 -0.78 -15.44 -18.05
C PRO A 79 -2.08 -15.92 -17.35
N PRO A 80 -3.14 -16.19 -18.14
CA PRO A 80 -4.37 -16.74 -17.59
C PRO A 80 -4.11 -18.02 -16.77
N GLY A 81 -4.72 -18.10 -15.58
CA GLY A 81 -4.56 -19.25 -14.70
C GLY A 81 -3.31 -19.25 -13.83
N SER A 82 -2.35 -18.33 -14.03
CA SER A 82 -1.24 -18.14 -13.09
C SER A 82 -1.74 -17.69 -11.72
N ALA A 83 -0.98 -17.95 -10.66
CA ALA A 83 -1.35 -17.59 -9.30
C ALA A 83 -1.68 -16.09 -9.17
N ILE A 84 -0.87 -15.23 -9.81
CA ILE A 84 -1.09 -13.78 -9.75
C ILE A 84 -2.33 -13.36 -10.55
N ALA A 85 -2.58 -13.95 -11.73
CA ALA A 85 -3.82 -13.68 -12.47
C ALA A 85 -5.05 -14.07 -11.64
N ARG A 86 -5.04 -15.24 -11.01
CA ARG A 86 -6.11 -15.70 -10.10
C ARG A 86 -6.28 -14.80 -8.88
N LEU A 87 -5.16 -14.31 -8.29
CA LEU A 87 -5.18 -13.36 -7.18
C LEU A 87 -5.85 -12.05 -7.60
N LEU A 88 -5.49 -11.49 -8.76
CA LEU A 88 -6.05 -10.25 -9.28
C LEU A 88 -7.53 -10.39 -9.65
N ASP A 89 -7.97 -11.60 -9.99
CA ASP A 89 -9.37 -11.92 -10.30
C ASP A 89 -10.27 -12.12 -9.06
N LEU A 90 -9.70 -12.18 -7.86
CA LEU A 90 -10.49 -12.27 -6.64
C LEU A 90 -11.45 -11.06 -6.54
N PRO A 91 -12.75 -11.28 -6.24
CA PRO A 91 -13.73 -10.18 -6.23
C PRO A 91 -13.33 -8.99 -5.36
N LEU A 92 -12.79 -9.25 -4.16
CA LEU A 92 -12.29 -8.21 -3.26
C LEU A 92 -11.13 -7.42 -3.88
N VAL A 93 -10.18 -8.11 -4.52
CA VAL A 93 -9.00 -7.47 -5.14
C VAL A 93 -9.44 -6.60 -6.32
N ARG A 94 -10.27 -7.14 -7.21
CA ARG A 94 -10.84 -6.40 -8.34
C ARG A 94 -11.61 -5.17 -7.88
N GLY A 95 -12.47 -5.32 -6.87
CA GLY A 95 -13.25 -4.20 -6.33
C GLY A 95 -12.39 -3.12 -5.70
N ALA A 96 -11.38 -3.51 -4.93
CA ALA A 96 -10.44 -2.57 -4.34
C ALA A 96 -9.61 -1.84 -5.42
N LEU A 97 -9.10 -2.56 -6.43
CA LEU A 97 -8.38 -1.95 -7.55
C LEU A 97 -9.27 -1.01 -8.35
N GLN A 98 -10.50 -1.42 -8.66
CA GLN A 98 -11.46 -0.58 -9.37
C GLN A 98 -11.77 0.71 -8.59
N SER A 99 -11.95 0.61 -7.28
CA SER A 99 -12.21 1.79 -6.44
C SER A 99 -11.01 2.74 -6.38
N LEU A 100 -9.79 2.20 -6.29
CA LEU A 100 -8.57 2.98 -6.15
C LEU A 100 -8.02 3.49 -7.48
N LEU A 101 -8.13 2.71 -8.56
CA LEU A 101 -7.42 2.95 -9.82
C LEU A 101 -8.32 2.97 -11.06
N GLY A 102 -9.59 2.65 -10.94
CA GLY A 102 -10.52 2.55 -12.07
C GLY A 102 -10.56 1.15 -12.69
N ASP A 103 -11.23 1.04 -13.84
CA ASP A 103 -11.67 -0.25 -14.39
C ASP A 103 -10.52 -1.13 -14.91
N ASP A 104 -9.51 -0.55 -15.52
CA ASP A 104 -8.34 -1.27 -16.02
C ASP A 104 -7.07 -0.46 -15.72
N PRO A 105 -6.49 -0.65 -14.53
CA PRO A 105 -5.27 0.06 -14.16
C PRO A 105 -4.11 -0.35 -15.06
N VAL A 106 -3.15 0.55 -15.16
CA VAL A 106 -1.95 0.37 -15.96
C VAL A 106 -0.81 -0.14 -15.08
N PHE A 107 -0.22 -1.25 -15.48
CA PHE A 107 0.96 -1.83 -14.86
C PHE A 107 2.18 -0.90 -14.99
N ASP A 108 2.96 -0.78 -13.93
CA ASP A 108 4.25 -0.09 -13.93
C ASP A 108 5.40 -1.09 -13.81
N HIS A 109 5.49 -1.76 -12.67
CA HIS A 109 6.45 -2.85 -12.46
C HIS A 109 6.00 -3.81 -11.37
N HIS A 110 6.69 -4.93 -11.27
CA HIS A 110 6.54 -5.88 -10.18
C HIS A 110 7.90 -6.34 -9.65
N PHE A 111 7.92 -6.80 -8.40
CA PHE A 111 9.09 -7.44 -7.81
C PHE A 111 8.69 -8.59 -6.91
N LEU A 112 9.42 -9.71 -7.03
CA LEU A 112 9.45 -10.74 -6.02
C LEU A 112 10.56 -10.41 -5.01
N HIS A 113 10.16 -9.94 -3.84
CA HIS A 113 11.08 -9.66 -2.75
C HIS A 113 11.34 -10.93 -1.96
N ILE A 114 12.58 -11.39 -2.00
CA ILE A 114 13.05 -12.54 -1.23
C ILE A 114 14.01 -12.02 -0.17
N THR A 115 13.71 -12.29 1.10
CA THR A 115 14.55 -11.87 2.21
C THR A 115 15.06 -13.10 2.94
N PHE A 116 16.35 -13.31 2.83
CA PHE A 116 17.03 -14.51 3.31
C PHE A 116 17.27 -14.49 4.81
N PRO A 117 17.39 -15.67 5.46
CA PRO A 117 17.87 -15.81 6.83
C PRO A 117 19.31 -15.32 7.00
N PRO A 118 19.74 -15.03 8.26
CA PRO A 118 21.13 -14.62 8.54
C PRO A 118 22.18 -15.61 8.04
N ALA A 119 21.88 -16.91 8.06
CA ALA A 119 22.79 -17.95 7.58
C ALA A 119 23.19 -17.78 6.10
N TYR A 120 22.27 -17.30 5.25
CA TYR A 120 22.56 -17.00 3.85
C TYR A 120 23.54 -15.84 3.69
N HIS A 121 23.35 -14.79 4.48
CA HIS A 121 24.26 -13.63 4.46
C HIS A 121 25.64 -14.00 4.97
N ALA A 122 25.73 -14.78 6.04
CA ALA A 122 26.99 -15.28 6.58
C ALA A 122 27.74 -16.16 5.56
N ALA A 123 27.03 -17.04 4.84
CA ALA A 123 27.61 -17.88 3.80
C ALA A 123 28.17 -17.07 2.61
N SER A 124 27.59 -15.90 2.31
CA SER A 124 28.06 -15.00 1.26
C SER A 124 29.06 -13.92 1.74
N GLY A 125 29.49 -13.98 3.01
CA GLY A 125 30.44 -13.02 3.61
C GLY A 125 29.82 -11.63 3.88
N GLY A 126 28.51 -11.52 3.98
CA GLY A 126 27.77 -10.30 4.22
C GLY A 126 26.95 -10.34 5.52
N GLU A 127 26.35 -9.20 5.84
CA GLU A 127 25.40 -9.07 6.94
C GLU A 127 23.99 -8.82 6.42
N SER A 128 22.99 -9.33 7.15
CA SER A 128 21.60 -9.02 6.90
C SER A 128 21.28 -7.64 7.44
N VAL A 129 20.84 -6.73 6.57
CA VAL A 129 20.48 -5.36 6.96
C VAL A 129 19.03 -5.06 6.57
N SER A 130 18.38 -4.19 7.33
CA SER A 130 17.08 -3.68 6.93
C SER A 130 17.21 -2.69 5.77
N GLN A 131 16.22 -2.66 4.89
CA GLN A 131 16.13 -1.63 3.87
C GLN A 131 15.95 -0.25 4.53
N HIS A 132 16.60 0.77 4.01
CA HIS A 132 16.36 2.15 4.45
C HIS A 132 14.89 2.54 4.25
N THR A 133 14.40 3.42 5.11
CA THR A 133 13.09 4.03 4.89
C THR A 133 13.15 4.88 3.63
N HIS A 134 12.22 4.66 2.71
CA HIS A 134 12.14 5.38 1.43
C HIS A 134 10.67 5.60 1.06
N GLN A 135 10.46 6.41 0.05
CA GLN A 135 9.19 6.53 -0.66
C GLN A 135 9.46 6.21 -2.14
N ASP A 136 8.55 5.52 -2.78
CA ASP A 136 8.72 5.12 -4.18
C ASP A 136 8.32 6.24 -5.16
N SER A 137 7.62 7.27 -4.68
CA SER A 137 7.21 8.42 -5.50
C SER A 137 7.11 9.69 -4.67
N THR A 138 7.57 10.79 -5.25
CA THR A 138 7.42 12.16 -4.73
C THR A 138 6.33 12.95 -5.46
N ILE A 139 5.57 12.28 -6.35
CA ILE A 139 4.51 12.93 -7.13
C ILE A 139 3.34 13.28 -6.22
N ASP A 140 2.72 14.42 -6.47
CA ASP A 140 1.49 14.82 -5.77
C ASP A 140 0.39 13.78 -6.01
N PRO A 141 -0.18 13.15 -4.97
CA PRO A 141 -1.21 12.14 -5.13
C PRO A 141 -2.46 12.63 -5.88
N ARG A 142 -2.66 13.94 -5.96
CA ARG A 142 -3.73 14.55 -6.78
C ARG A 142 -3.39 14.61 -8.28
N GLN A 143 -2.13 14.41 -8.65
CA GLN A 143 -1.69 14.42 -10.04
C GLN A 143 -1.40 13.02 -10.56
N ALA A 144 -0.87 12.15 -9.71
CA ALA A 144 -0.61 10.76 -10.04
C ALA A 144 -0.86 9.90 -8.81
N PHE A 145 -1.93 9.14 -8.85
CA PHE A 145 -2.37 8.28 -7.78
C PHE A 145 -1.94 6.84 -8.06
N ASP A 146 -0.75 6.49 -7.57
CA ASP A 146 -0.17 5.17 -7.76
C ASP A 146 -0.37 4.31 -6.52
N VAL A 147 -0.69 3.05 -6.74
CA VAL A 147 -0.88 2.05 -5.70
C VAL A 147 0.05 0.88 -5.96
N GLN A 148 0.62 0.35 -4.90
CA GLN A 148 1.28 -0.95 -4.91
C GLN A 148 0.50 -1.94 -4.06
N VAL A 149 0.31 -3.14 -4.60
CA VAL A 149 -0.23 -4.27 -3.88
C VAL A 149 0.93 -5.16 -3.46
N MET A 150 1.08 -5.35 -2.16
CA MET A 150 2.06 -6.29 -1.60
C MET A 150 1.31 -7.53 -1.14
N TYR A 151 1.66 -8.66 -1.72
CA TYR A 151 1.08 -9.96 -1.44
C TYR A 151 2.05 -10.82 -0.62
N TYR A 152 1.53 -11.40 0.46
CA TYR A 152 2.27 -12.26 1.37
C TYR A 152 1.74 -13.69 1.25
N PRO A 153 2.42 -14.56 0.46
CA PRO A 153 1.94 -15.91 0.15
C PRO A 153 2.03 -16.89 1.33
N HIS A 154 2.76 -16.53 2.36
CA HIS A 154 2.94 -17.33 3.56
C HIS A 154 2.89 -16.44 4.82
N LYS A 155 2.75 -17.10 5.98
CA LYS A 155 2.78 -16.41 7.28
C LYS A 155 4.08 -15.63 7.46
N VAL A 156 3.98 -14.37 7.86
CA VAL A 156 5.11 -13.52 8.21
C VAL A 156 5.09 -13.26 9.71
N THR A 157 6.09 -13.75 10.41
CA THR A 157 6.28 -13.54 11.86
C THR A 157 7.16 -12.31 12.12
N ARG A 158 7.14 -11.81 13.35
CA ARG A 158 7.96 -10.64 13.72
C ARG A 158 9.46 -10.81 13.42
N PRO A 159 10.11 -11.94 13.75
CA PRO A 159 11.51 -12.17 13.42
C PRO A 159 11.81 -12.20 11.92
N MET A 160 10.85 -12.54 11.08
CA MET A 160 11.02 -12.53 9.62
C MET A 160 11.18 -11.14 9.01
N GLY A 161 10.97 -10.07 9.79
CA GLY A 161 11.24 -8.70 9.36
C GLY A 161 10.36 -8.22 8.22
N GLY A 162 9.03 -8.33 8.36
CA GLY A 162 8.07 -7.88 7.35
C GLY A 162 8.23 -6.42 6.96
N THR A 163 7.54 -6.00 5.92
CA THR A 163 7.52 -4.60 5.50
C THR A 163 7.12 -3.71 6.68
N ARG A 164 7.90 -2.68 6.92
CA ARG A 164 7.58 -1.61 7.86
C ARG A 164 7.13 -0.38 7.08
N PHE A 165 6.14 0.33 7.58
CA PHE A 165 5.61 1.52 6.94
C PHE A 165 5.01 2.48 7.97
N ILE A 166 4.90 3.75 7.59
CA ILE A 166 4.46 4.81 8.49
C ILE A 166 3.16 5.40 7.93
N PRO A 167 1.99 5.09 8.56
CA PRO A 167 0.70 5.59 8.10
C PRO A 167 0.66 7.11 7.97
N GLY A 168 -0.03 7.62 6.96
CA GLY A 168 -0.29 9.04 6.75
C GLY A 168 0.86 9.82 6.09
N THR A 169 2.01 9.20 5.82
CA THR A 169 3.18 9.91 5.29
C THR A 169 3.15 10.14 3.77
N HIS A 170 2.25 9.52 3.06
CA HIS A 170 2.13 9.61 1.59
C HIS A 170 1.79 11.03 1.08
N LEU A 171 1.25 11.89 1.95
CA LEU A 171 0.97 13.29 1.64
C LEU A 171 2.17 14.21 1.95
N ARG A 172 3.24 13.67 2.55
CA ARG A 172 4.48 14.40 2.85
C ARG A 172 5.51 14.21 1.75
N LYS A 173 5.91 15.31 1.13
CA LYS A 173 6.99 15.33 0.15
C LYS A 173 8.28 15.77 0.83
N VAL A 174 9.23 14.86 0.94
CA VAL A 174 10.56 15.14 1.47
C VAL A 174 11.62 14.52 0.56
N SER A 175 12.83 15.00 0.63
CA SER A 175 13.92 14.42 -0.15
C SER A 175 14.21 12.99 0.34
N GLU A 176 14.52 12.10 -0.57
CA GLU A 176 14.82 10.69 -0.28
C GLU A 176 16.02 10.56 0.68
N VAL A 177 17.04 11.39 0.53
CA VAL A 177 18.20 11.44 1.42
C VAL A 177 17.80 11.77 2.87
N ALA A 178 16.80 12.64 3.05
CA ALA A 178 16.27 12.95 4.38
C ALA A 178 15.52 11.75 4.97
N LEU A 179 14.74 11.03 4.14
CA LEU A 179 13.97 9.86 4.59
C LEU A 179 14.82 8.72 5.11
N GLY A 180 15.94 8.43 4.48
CA GLY A 180 16.84 7.36 4.89
C GLY A 180 17.35 7.47 6.34
N ARG A 181 17.25 8.65 6.94
CA ARG A 181 17.61 8.89 8.35
C ARG A 181 16.50 8.51 9.32
N TYR A 182 15.26 8.43 8.86
CA TYR A 182 14.12 8.12 9.72
C TYR A 182 13.95 6.62 9.86
N GLN A 183 14.29 6.14 11.05
CA GLN A 183 14.11 4.75 11.49
C GLN A 183 13.26 4.78 12.76
N ASN A 184 12.38 3.82 12.95
CA ASN A 184 11.62 3.63 14.19
C ASN A 184 10.77 4.87 14.60
N ILE A 185 10.06 5.47 13.67
CA ILE A 185 9.14 6.57 13.94
C ILE A 185 7.95 6.03 14.75
N ARG A 186 7.48 6.82 15.71
CA ARG A 186 6.29 6.51 16.50
C ARG A 186 5.08 6.30 15.57
N GLY A 187 4.35 5.21 15.76
CA GLY A 187 3.23 4.82 14.89
C GLY A 187 3.63 3.98 13.68
N GLN A 188 4.93 3.71 13.48
CA GLN A 188 5.39 2.77 12.46
C GLN A 188 4.75 1.41 12.66
N GLN A 189 4.23 0.86 11.58
CA GLN A 189 3.66 -0.48 11.55
C GLN A 189 4.62 -1.47 10.89
N HIS A 190 4.47 -2.73 11.27
CA HIS A 190 5.21 -3.85 10.70
C HIS A 190 4.24 -4.89 10.20
N MET A 191 4.48 -5.41 9.02
CA MET A 191 3.71 -6.54 8.50
C MET A 191 4.08 -7.82 9.26
N VAL A 192 3.21 -8.17 10.20
CA VAL A 192 3.08 -9.49 10.80
C VAL A 192 1.71 -9.99 10.40
N CYS A 193 1.63 -11.10 9.68
CA CYS A 193 0.40 -11.51 9.05
C CYS A 193 0.35 -13.00 8.75
N GLU A 194 -0.85 -13.54 8.57
CA GLU A 194 -1.09 -14.88 8.05
C GLU A 194 -0.87 -14.91 6.53
N ALA A 195 -0.74 -16.13 5.98
CA ALA A 195 -0.68 -16.36 4.54
C ALA A 195 -1.90 -15.76 3.83
N GLY A 196 -1.70 -15.31 2.61
CA GLY A 196 -2.79 -14.74 1.81
C GLY A 196 -3.19 -13.31 2.18
N THR A 197 -2.39 -12.64 2.99
CA THR A 197 -2.62 -11.22 3.34
C THR A 197 -2.18 -10.31 2.20
N LEU A 198 -2.98 -9.27 1.95
CA LEU A 198 -2.72 -8.21 0.99
C LEU A 198 -2.59 -6.86 1.69
N LEU A 199 -1.60 -6.08 1.28
CA LEU A 199 -1.42 -4.70 1.68
C LEU A 199 -1.45 -3.80 0.43
N PHE A 200 -2.51 -3.02 0.30
CA PHE A 200 -2.63 -1.96 -0.70
C PHE A 200 -1.98 -0.71 -0.13
N LEU A 201 -0.94 -0.23 -0.76
CA LEU A 201 -0.12 0.84 -0.25
C LEU A 201 -0.05 1.98 -1.27
N HIS A 202 -0.33 3.21 -0.84
CA HIS A 202 -0.09 4.39 -1.67
C HIS A 202 1.41 4.52 -1.92
N HIS A 203 1.79 4.80 -3.16
CA HIS A 203 3.18 4.75 -3.60
C HIS A 203 4.11 5.76 -2.88
N GLY A 204 3.55 6.86 -2.40
CA GLY A 204 4.30 7.86 -1.63
C GLY A 204 4.46 7.58 -0.14
N ILE A 205 3.94 6.45 0.38
CA ILE A 205 4.06 6.13 1.81
C ILE A 205 5.51 5.76 2.17
N TRP A 206 5.97 6.23 3.31
CA TRP A 206 7.31 5.91 3.78
C TRP A 206 7.35 4.48 4.29
N HIS A 207 8.20 3.67 3.68
CA HIS A 207 8.28 2.26 4.00
C HIS A 207 9.69 1.68 3.79
N GLY A 208 9.86 0.41 4.15
CA GLY A 208 11.07 -0.35 3.90
C GLY A 208 10.95 -1.79 4.41
N GLY A 209 11.76 -2.69 3.88
CA GLY A 209 11.86 -4.06 4.36
C GLY A 209 12.56 -4.12 5.73
N GLY A 210 12.01 -4.90 6.66
CA GLY A 210 12.69 -5.23 7.90
C GLY A 210 13.76 -6.30 7.68
N VAL A 211 14.77 -6.33 8.56
CA VAL A 211 15.77 -7.39 8.58
C VAL A 211 15.13 -8.72 8.95
N ASN A 212 15.48 -9.79 8.25
CA ASN A 212 15.07 -11.14 8.60
C ASN A 212 16.06 -11.71 9.62
N LEU A 213 15.59 -11.97 10.82
CA LEU A 213 16.33 -12.58 11.93
C LEU A 213 15.88 -14.02 12.20
N SER A 214 14.97 -14.56 11.38
CA SER A 214 14.50 -15.94 11.48
C SER A 214 15.39 -16.89 10.68
N ASP A 215 15.13 -18.17 10.85
CA ASP A 215 15.72 -19.28 10.08
C ASP A 215 15.01 -19.57 8.74
N ARG A 216 13.97 -18.78 8.38
CA ARG A 216 13.12 -19.01 7.23
C ARG A 216 13.25 -17.88 6.22
N THR A 217 13.29 -18.24 4.93
CA THR A 217 13.19 -17.25 3.83
C THR A 217 11.80 -16.65 3.79
N ARG A 218 11.74 -15.33 3.62
CA ARG A 218 10.49 -14.60 3.46
C ARG A 218 10.31 -14.16 2.00
N TYR A 219 9.14 -14.44 1.47
CA TYR A 219 8.70 -13.99 0.14
C TYR A 219 7.63 -12.92 0.28
N MET A 220 7.66 -11.93 -0.59
CA MET A 220 6.61 -10.95 -0.78
C MET A 220 6.60 -10.52 -2.24
N PHE A 221 5.45 -10.57 -2.88
CA PHE A 221 5.30 -10.12 -4.26
C PHE A 221 4.66 -8.73 -4.31
N LYS A 222 5.31 -7.80 -5.00
CA LYS A 222 4.85 -6.42 -5.14
C LYS A 222 4.45 -6.17 -6.59
N ILE A 223 3.27 -5.57 -6.79
CA ILE A 223 2.81 -5.06 -8.09
C ILE A 223 2.53 -3.58 -7.92
N ARG A 224 3.18 -2.74 -8.70
CA ARG A 224 2.87 -1.32 -8.79
C ARG A 224 2.02 -1.05 -10.02
N MET A 225 1.03 -0.19 -9.85
CA MET A 225 0.09 0.17 -10.89
C MET A 225 -0.45 1.59 -10.67
N ARG A 226 -0.93 2.19 -11.74
CA ARG A 226 -1.55 3.51 -11.74
C ARG A 226 -2.89 3.49 -12.44
N ALA A 227 -3.69 4.52 -12.20
CA ALA A 227 -4.94 4.71 -12.92
C ALA A 227 -4.69 4.97 -14.42
N SER A 228 -5.60 4.48 -15.26
CA SER A 228 -5.65 4.79 -16.68
C SER A 228 -6.41 6.07 -17.00
N GLY A 229 -7.18 6.61 -16.04
CA GLY A 229 -8.01 7.81 -16.19
C GLY A 229 -8.40 8.42 -14.84
N SER A 230 -9.42 9.28 -14.86
CA SER A 230 -9.91 9.95 -13.66
C SER A 230 -10.51 8.96 -12.66
N GLN A 231 -10.20 9.17 -11.37
CA GLN A 231 -10.61 8.31 -10.25
C GLN A 231 -11.80 8.87 -9.46
N VAL A 232 -12.47 9.88 -9.99
CA VAL A 232 -13.57 10.54 -9.27
C VAL A 232 -14.72 9.58 -9.04
N ARG A 233 -15.06 9.36 -7.77
CA ARG A 233 -16.21 8.54 -7.29
C ARG A 233 -16.26 7.12 -7.84
N ARG A 234 -15.14 6.44 -7.87
CA ARG A 234 -15.03 5.05 -8.34
C ARG A 234 -15.35 3.98 -7.29
N TRP A 235 -15.85 4.37 -6.14
CA TRP A 235 -16.17 3.45 -5.03
C TRP A 235 -17.68 3.46 -4.71
N ASP A 236 -18.10 2.61 -3.79
CA ASP A 236 -19.46 2.61 -3.27
C ASP A 236 -19.67 3.86 -2.39
N VAL A 237 -20.39 4.82 -2.95
CA VAL A 237 -20.62 6.13 -2.33
C VAL A 237 -21.87 6.20 -1.44
N GLU A 238 -22.60 5.11 -1.28
CA GLU A 238 -23.76 5.07 -0.38
C GLU A 238 -23.35 4.65 1.05
N PRO A 239 -23.79 5.38 2.06
CA PRO A 239 -24.32 6.73 2.02
C PRO A 239 -23.20 7.79 2.09
N ILE A 240 -23.18 8.73 1.17
CA ILE A 240 -22.43 9.97 1.41
C ILE A 240 -23.11 10.66 2.57
N GLU A 241 -22.37 10.83 3.63
CA GLU A 241 -22.88 11.51 4.81
C GLU A 241 -23.40 12.91 4.46
N PRO A 242 -24.54 13.31 5.01
CA PRO A 242 -25.00 14.68 4.87
C PRO A 242 -23.91 15.62 5.41
N ARG A 243 -23.73 16.76 4.76
CA ARG A 243 -22.78 17.79 5.22
C ARG A 243 -22.93 17.99 6.71
N ALA A 244 -21.81 17.91 7.41
CA ALA A 244 -21.82 18.20 8.85
C ALA A 244 -22.45 19.58 9.08
N PRO A 245 -23.39 19.72 10.01
CA PRO A 245 -24.03 21.00 10.29
C PRO A 245 -22.95 22.04 10.64
N GLN A 246 -23.11 23.29 10.17
CA GLN A 246 -22.21 24.38 10.52
C GLN A 246 -22.06 24.44 12.04
N ARG A 247 -20.84 24.29 12.51
CA ARG A 247 -20.54 24.30 13.95
C ARG A 247 -20.06 25.68 14.38
N PRO A 248 -20.43 26.12 15.59
CA PRO A 248 -19.87 27.33 16.15
C PRO A 248 -18.35 27.24 16.27
N ILE A 249 -17.70 28.35 16.04
CA ILE A 249 -16.26 28.57 15.99
C ILE A 249 -15.45 27.97 17.14
N PHE A 250 -16.07 27.87 18.35
CA PHE A 250 -15.40 27.43 19.58
C PHE A 250 -15.66 25.97 19.97
N TYR A 251 -16.37 25.23 19.15
CA TYR A 251 -16.69 23.83 19.43
C TYR A 251 -16.02 22.91 18.43
N VAL A 252 -14.80 22.50 18.76
CA VAL A 252 -14.19 21.33 18.11
C VAL A 252 -14.83 20.08 18.74
N LYS A 253 -15.93 19.62 18.19
CA LYS A 253 -16.43 18.29 18.54
C LYS A 253 -15.88 17.30 17.57
N THR A 254 -15.26 16.25 18.10
CA THR A 254 -15.06 15.03 17.37
C THR A 254 -16.40 14.60 16.77
N PRO A 255 -16.47 14.21 15.49
CA PRO A 255 -17.67 13.64 14.91
C PRO A 255 -18.23 12.55 15.81
N SER A 256 -19.55 12.49 15.97
CA SER A 256 -20.21 11.52 16.85
C SER A 256 -20.05 10.08 16.36
N ASP A 257 -19.85 9.90 15.06
CA ASP A 257 -19.59 8.61 14.45
C ASP A 257 -18.08 8.51 14.08
N PRO A 258 -17.29 7.66 14.75
CA PRO A 258 -15.87 7.49 14.46
C PRO A 258 -15.61 6.82 13.08
N GLU A 259 -16.62 6.18 12.51
CA GLU A 259 -16.54 5.55 11.17
C GLU A 259 -16.95 6.51 10.06
N SER A 260 -17.38 7.72 10.39
CA SER A 260 -17.68 8.74 9.41
C SER A 260 -16.44 9.18 8.63
N VAL A 261 -16.62 9.56 7.36
CA VAL A 261 -15.53 10.09 6.52
C VAL A 261 -14.82 11.25 7.22
N ALA A 262 -15.58 12.20 7.79
CA ALA A 262 -15.02 13.34 8.51
C ALA A 262 -14.17 12.92 9.71
N ALA A 263 -14.64 11.97 10.53
CA ALA A 263 -13.90 11.46 11.67
C ALA A 263 -12.59 10.77 11.26
N ILE A 264 -12.67 9.92 10.24
CA ILE A 264 -11.50 9.19 9.72
C ILE A 264 -10.44 10.17 9.21
N LEU A 265 -10.82 11.18 8.43
CA LEU A 265 -9.90 12.18 7.91
C LEU A 265 -9.26 13.03 9.02
N MET A 266 -9.97 13.24 10.13
CA MET A 266 -9.52 14.05 11.27
C MET A 266 -8.84 13.23 12.37
N THR A 267 -8.67 11.92 12.22
CA THR A 267 -7.97 11.09 13.20
C THR A 267 -6.46 11.28 13.08
N PRO A 268 -5.76 11.75 14.14
CA PRO A 268 -4.32 11.98 14.07
C PRO A 268 -3.53 10.67 14.06
N GLU A 269 -2.42 10.66 13.33
CA GLU A 269 -1.41 9.60 13.47
C GLU A 269 -0.47 9.94 14.65
N PRO A 270 0.14 8.93 15.31
CA PRO A 270 0.97 9.14 16.51
C PRO A 270 2.22 10.00 16.30
N TRP A 271 2.65 10.22 15.05
CA TRP A 271 3.81 11.02 14.69
C TRP A 271 3.45 12.49 14.37
N PHE A 272 2.15 12.84 14.31
CA PHE A 272 1.76 14.22 14.05
C PHE A 272 2.27 15.15 15.17
N GLU A 273 2.89 16.23 14.76
CA GLU A 273 3.28 17.31 15.65
C GLU A 273 2.09 18.22 15.93
N GLN A 274 1.99 18.73 17.16
CA GLN A 274 0.85 19.58 17.54
C GLN A 274 0.72 20.82 16.65
N ASP A 275 1.84 21.42 16.28
CA ASP A 275 1.84 22.67 15.51
C ASP A 275 1.60 22.47 14.01
N THR A 276 1.97 21.30 13.48
CA THR A 276 1.89 20.99 12.04
C THR A 276 0.81 19.98 11.69
N GLY A 277 0.25 19.30 12.68
CA GLY A 277 -0.80 18.28 12.46
C GLY A 277 -2.00 18.79 11.67
N ARG A 278 -2.30 20.09 11.78
CA ARG A 278 -3.35 20.74 11.01
C ARG A 278 -3.10 20.69 9.50
N LEU A 279 -1.87 20.82 9.05
CA LEU A 279 -1.51 20.70 7.63
C LEU A 279 -1.80 19.31 7.07
N GLU A 280 -1.59 18.29 7.89
CA GLU A 280 -1.88 16.90 7.52
C GLU A 280 -3.38 16.70 7.28
N PHE A 281 -4.24 17.24 8.15
CA PHE A 281 -5.68 17.18 7.97
C PHE A 281 -6.14 17.94 6.71
N VAL A 282 -5.61 19.13 6.49
CA VAL A 282 -5.91 19.91 5.29
C VAL A 282 -5.54 19.14 4.01
N ASN A 283 -4.39 18.47 4.00
CA ASN A 283 -3.96 17.67 2.85
C ASN A 283 -4.89 16.47 2.62
N ARG A 284 -5.36 15.80 3.69
CA ARG A 284 -6.35 14.72 3.61
C ARG A 284 -7.68 15.19 3.02
N VAL A 285 -8.17 16.32 3.49
CA VAL A 285 -9.42 16.92 2.97
C VAL A 285 -9.25 17.32 1.50
N LYS A 286 -8.12 17.89 1.11
CA LYS A 286 -7.84 18.22 -0.29
C LYS A 286 -7.83 16.98 -1.19
N LEU A 287 -7.19 15.89 -0.75
CA LEU A 287 -7.19 14.64 -1.49
C LEU A 287 -8.58 14.03 -1.57
N TRP A 288 -9.35 14.06 -0.48
CA TRP A 288 -10.74 13.60 -0.47
C TRP A 288 -11.61 14.37 -1.45
N ARG A 289 -11.52 15.72 -1.44
CA ARG A 289 -12.24 16.59 -2.38
C ARG A 289 -11.91 16.24 -3.84
N TYR A 290 -10.64 16.01 -4.11
CA TYR A 290 -10.18 15.61 -5.45
C TYR A 290 -10.79 14.26 -5.88
N LEU A 291 -10.72 13.23 -5.03
CA LEU A 291 -11.23 11.90 -5.35
C LEU A 291 -12.76 11.83 -5.37
N SER A 292 -13.42 12.54 -4.48
CA SER A 292 -14.89 12.59 -4.44
C SER A 292 -15.52 13.49 -5.52
N GLY A 293 -14.75 14.40 -6.08
CA GLY A 293 -15.29 15.43 -6.97
C GLY A 293 -16.22 16.43 -6.24
N ASP A 294 -16.13 16.47 -4.90
CA ASP A 294 -16.91 17.43 -4.08
C ASP A 294 -15.97 18.49 -3.47
N PRO A 295 -15.78 19.61 -4.16
CA PRO A 295 -14.91 20.69 -3.66
C PRO A 295 -15.45 21.37 -2.41
N ALA A 296 -16.74 21.18 -2.10
CA ALA A 296 -17.39 21.77 -0.94
C ALA A 296 -17.39 20.87 0.30
N PHE A 297 -16.86 19.64 0.17
CA PHE A 297 -16.74 18.75 1.34
C PHE A 297 -15.97 19.44 2.47
N ASP A 298 -16.53 19.38 3.67
CA ASP A 298 -16.00 20.04 4.85
C ASP A 298 -15.99 19.06 6.05
N ALA A 299 -14.82 18.59 6.44
CA ALA A 299 -14.67 17.73 7.61
C ALA A 299 -14.68 18.54 8.91
N ASP A 300 -14.08 19.73 8.88
CA ASP A 300 -14.09 20.71 9.95
C ASP A 300 -13.95 22.10 9.37
N TYR A 301 -14.91 22.95 9.67
CA TYR A 301 -15.02 24.31 9.10
C TYR A 301 -13.71 25.12 9.16
N TRP A 302 -12.94 24.97 10.24
CA TRP A 302 -11.68 25.71 10.38
C TRP A 302 -10.53 25.06 9.63
N MET A 303 -10.49 23.73 9.63
CA MET A 303 -9.45 22.98 8.91
C MET A 303 -9.56 23.21 7.40
N THR A 304 -10.77 23.26 6.89
CA THR A 304 -11.01 23.31 5.46
C THR A 304 -10.98 24.74 4.90
N ARG A 305 -11.22 25.75 5.72
CA ARG A 305 -11.13 27.17 5.31
C ARG A 305 -9.74 27.58 4.83
N LEU A 306 -8.69 27.05 5.43
CA LEU A 306 -7.32 27.35 4.99
C LEU A 306 -6.96 26.66 3.67
N GLY A 307 -7.73 25.69 3.25
CA GLY A 307 -7.56 24.98 1.98
C GLY A 307 -8.38 25.54 0.84
N GLY A 308 -9.25 26.52 1.09
CA GLY A 308 -10.19 27.07 0.13
C GLY A 308 -9.66 28.18 -0.76
N GLY A 309 -8.37 28.36 -0.86
CA GLY A 309 -7.75 29.26 -1.80
C GLY A 309 -7.44 28.55 -3.12
N ALA A 310 -8.29 28.82 -4.14
CA ALA A 310 -8.19 28.54 -5.59
C ALA A 310 -7.99 27.10 -6.01
#